data_0b2d92def2109a3cc066c80ea55c9a77
#
_entry.id   0b2d92def2109a3cc066c80ea55c9a77
#
_cell.length_a   1.000
_cell.length_b   1.000
_cell.length_c   1.000
_cell.angle_alpha   90.00
_cell.angle_beta   90.00
_cell.angle_gamma   90.00
#
_symmetry.space_group_name_H-M   'P 1'
#
loop_
_entity.id
_entity.type
_entity.pdbx_description
1 polymer ?
#
loop_
_entity_poly.entity_id
_entity_poly.type
_entity_poly.pdbx_seq_one_letter_code
_entity_poly.pdbx_strand_id
1 'polypeptide(L)'
;MYRLYSLLFVAVLAITACTTAPERPQPPAEDPLSQAARANVERGDYLAAAQLYLNESKTAPEKQRIPLRLSAAEYLAQGQLWEQMAQVLAGIDPDRLEPVQQNRYRLLDAQRALAGHQPDVALELLQKITSPETLPNHGQRYYQLRAEAYAMTGNALEAARQLIWLDGLLENQQQKLENQYRIWEQLSSLSDISLQQLRTSPPPDSLSGWMELVLITRQNRSDRQQWTVELDSWRARYPGHSAETALLPDILNQVARFGARAKQIAILLPMSGRAGESAAAIRDGIMAAYYQDELETPELRFYDTGANPQLIRSVYQQAVEDGADFVLGPLLKDSIQQLEQSGQLPVAVLALNQTGEEDTGELPLYHFGLAPEDEARQVAERTINDGHRQVVALVPDTGWGERVLTAFQEQLSSLGGEVLETGRYTPDSADFKIPIQTALNLDASKNRHRSLEHLLGQKLEYEPRRRQDAEAVFLLAFPKQARQLKPQLRFHHAGDIPVYSTSHVFSATSTASIDRDMDGLIFCDIPWVLDHEGQWADQREKMRSAWPGRNQHHQRLFALGFDAYQVIPWLDTLSMPGFASFPGATGVLTLDQRKQLHRALEWAQFRAGAPEKLTSREGHHEPEEDWEPR
;
A
#
# COMPACT_ATOMS: atom_id res chain seq x y z
N MET A 1 57.56 54.71 37.89
CA MET A 1 58.50 54.45 39.01
C MET A 1 58.59 52.96 39.26
N TYR A 2 59.78 52.46 39.01
CA TYR A 2 60.55 51.48 39.76
C TYR A 2 59.92 50.20 40.24
N ARG A 3 60.37 49.12 39.64
CA ARG A 3 61.33 48.07 40.12
C ARG A 3 60.59 46.86 40.69
N LEU A 4 60.98 45.61 40.63
CA LEU A 4 62.22 44.93 40.29
C LEU A 4 61.97 43.43 40.21
N TYR A 5 62.68 42.74 39.34
CA TYR A 5 62.94 41.32 39.17
C TYR A 5 62.95 40.46 40.45
N SER A 6 62.47 39.24 40.35
CA SER A 6 63.13 38.09 40.93
C SER A 6 62.81 36.81 40.12
N LEU A 7 63.82 36.32 39.44
CA LEU A 7 64.02 35.00 38.90
C LEU A 7 64.04 33.97 40.02
N LEU A 8 63.19 32.95 39.94
CA LEU A 8 63.46 31.72 40.70
C LEU A 8 63.39 30.56 39.70
N PHE A 9 64.59 30.00 39.44
CA PHE A 9 64.83 28.76 38.75
C PHE A 9 64.34 27.62 39.65
N VAL A 10 63.32 26.90 39.24
CA VAL A 10 62.99 25.61 39.83
C VAL A 10 63.27 24.54 38.78
N ALA A 11 64.28 23.75 39.08
CA ALA A 11 64.66 22.54 38.34
C ALA A 11 63.52 21.52 38.49
N VAL A 12 62.83 21.23 37.40
CA VAL A 12 61.86 20.12 37.32
C VAL A 12 62.65 18.87 36.96
N LEU A 13 62.85 17.97 37.94
CA LEU A 13 63.20 16.59 37.68
C LEU A 13 62.12 15.91 36.86
N ALA A 14 62.46 15.55 35.64
CA ALA A 14 61.61 14.66 34.82
C ALA A 14 61.70 13.25 35.42
N ILE A 15 60.62 12.89 36.18
CA ILE A 15 60.34 11.50 36.50
C ILE A 15 59.51 10.97 35.34
N THR A 16 60.12 10.25 34.41
CA THR A 16 59.47 9.41 33.42
C THR A 16 58.87 8.22 34.14
N ALA A 17 57.67 8.42 34.68
CA ALA A 17 56.80 7.31 35.02
C ALA A 17 56.10 6.85 33.71
N CYS A 18 56.54 5.72 33.16
CA CYS A 18 55.77 4.97 32.18
C CYS A 18 54.48 4.51 32.85
N THR A 19 53.42 5.32 32.77
CA THR A 19 52.05 4.83 32.96
C THR A 19 51.68 4.11 31.69
N THR A 20 51.87 2.80 31.64
CA THR A 20 51.16 1.93 30.73
C THR A 20 49.67 2.19 30.96
N ALA A 21 49.03 2.85 29.99
CA ALA A 21 47.55 2.88 29.94
C ALA A 21 47.05 1.44 30.06
N PRO A 22 46.02 1.18 30.85
CA PRO A 22 45.43 -0.17 30.89
C PRO A 22 45.08 -0.53 29.46
N GLU A 23 45.73 -1.56 28.91
CA GLU A 23 45.30 -2.17 27.65
C GLU A 23 43.83 -2.44 27.78
N ARG A 24 43.01 -1.82 26.90
CA ARG A 24 41.65 -2.28 26.71
C ARG A 24 41.72 -3.77 26.43
N PRO A 25 40.97 -4.60 27.15
CA PRO A 25 40.97 -6.02 26.85
C PRO A 25 40.71 -6.18 25.36
N GLN A 26 41.67 -6.70 24.65
CA GLN A 26 41.47 -7.07 23.24
C GLN A 26 40.31 -8.05 23.22
N PRO A 27 39.32 -7.85 22.35
CA PRO A 27 38.27 -8.84 22.16
C PRO A 27 38.95 -10.19 21.91
N PRO A 28 38.44 -11.29 22.47
CA PRO A 28 39.02 -12.62 22.29
C PRO A 28 39.23 -12.84 20.80
N ALA A 29 40.43 -13.37 20.45
CA ALA A 29 40.76 -13.64 19.04
C ALA A 29 39.66 -14.48 18.43
N GLU A 30 39.02 -13.95 17.39
CA GLU A 30 37.94 -14.66 16.69
C GLU A 30 38.46 -16.01 16.16
N ASP A 31 37.68 -17.05 16.34
CA ASP A 31 37.94 -18.38 15.81
C ASP A 31 38.19 -18.31 14.28
N PRO A 32 39.27 -18.98 13.76
CA PRO A 32 39.57 -19.01 12.34
C PRO A 32 38.39 -19.39 11.43
N LEU A 33 37.49 -20.25 11.92
CA LEU A 33 36.29 -20.65 11.20
C LEU A 33 35.34 -19.45 11.03
N SER A 34 35.13 -18.67 12.09
CA SER A 34 34.29 -17.47 12.07
C SER A 34 34.89 -16.39 11.15
N GLN A 35 36.19 -16.21 11.14
CA GLN A 35 36.87 -15.26 10.24
C GLN A 35 36.73 -15.67 8.77
N ALA A 36 36.91 -16.96 8.44
CA ALA A 36 36.76 -17.47 7.09
C ALA A 36 35.30 -17.36 6.59
N ALA A 37 34.32 -17.60 7.47
CA ALA A 37 32.92 -17.46 7.13
C ALA A 37 32.55 -15.99 6.89
N ARG A 38 33.02 -15.07 7.73
CA ARG A 38 32.79 -13.62 7.56
C ARG A 38 33.37 -13.10 6.24
N ALA A 39 34.57 -13.54 5.86
CA ALA A 39 35.17 -13.20 4.58
C ALA A 39 34.35 -13.70 3.36
N ASN A 40 33.61 -14.80 3.50
CA ASN A 40 32.68 -15.25 2.48
C ASN A 40 31.41 -14.36 2.45
N VAL A 41 30.87 -14.00 3.61
CA VAL A 41 29.70 -13.10 3.72
C VAL A 41 30.01 -11.73 3.10
N GLU A 42 31.20 -11.17 3.34
CA GLU A 42 31.63 -9.89 2.74
C GLU A 42 31.65 -9.92 1.20
N ARG A 43 31.79 -11.11 0.62
CA ARG A 43 31.72 -11.35 -0.83
C ARG A 43 30.32 -11.74 -1.31
N GLY A 44 29.35 -11.79 -0.42
CA GLY A 44 27.98 -12.21 -0.71
C GLY A 44 27.80 -13.74 -0.84
N ASP A 45 28.83 -14.53 -0.53
CA ASP A 45 28.80 -15.99 -0.67
C ASP A 45 28.39 -16.67 0.65
N TYR A 46 27.10 -16.53 0.97
CA TYR A 46 26.49 -17.13 2.16
C TYR A 46 26.49 -18.66 2.13
N LEU A 47 26.41 -19.26 0.92
CA LEU A 47 26.48 -20.69 0.76
C LEU A 47 27.85 -21.23 1.16
N ALA A 48 28.94 -20.61 0.71
CA ALA A 48 30.29 -20.99 1.09
C ALA A 48 30.53 -20.82 2.60
N ALA A 49 30.01 -19.73 3.19
CA ALA A 49 30.07 -19.53 4.62
C ALA A 49 29.38 -20.67 5.41
N ALA A 50 28.17 -21.06 4.99
CA ALA A 50 27.44 -22.19 5.58
C ALA A 50 28.17 -23.53 5.41
N GLN A 51 28.75 -23.78 4.24
CA GLN A 51 29.49 -25.01 3.94
C GLN A 51 30.72 -25.20 4.83
N LEU A 52 31.40 -24.13 5.21
CA LEU A 52 32.50 -24.20 6.19
C LEU A 52 32.03 -24.83 7.51
N TYR A 53 30.93 -24.32 8.04
CA TYR A 53 30.34 -24.84 9.31
C TYR A 53 29.78 -26.27 9.15
N LEU A 54 29.16 -26.58 8.02
CA LEU A 54 28.67 -27.94 7.75
C LEU A 54 29.81 -28.95 7.63
N ASN A 55 30.93 -28.59 7.01
CA ASN A 55 32.11 -29.46 6.91
C ASN A 55 32.76 -29.68 8.26
N GLU A 56 32.95 -28.60 9.05
CA GLU A 56 33.45 -28.72 10.41
C GLU A 56 32.55 -29.61 11.28
N SER A 57 31.22 -29.50 11.13
CA SER A 57 30.26 -30.31 11.88
C SER A 57 30.40 -31.83 11.66
N LYS A 58 30.99 -32.25 10.54
CA LYS A 58 31.22 -33.70 10.24
C LYS A 58 32.32 -34.31 11.08
N THR A 59 33.36 -33.50 11.37
CA THR A 59 34.59 -33.93 12.08
C THR A 59 34.57 -33.56 13.58
N ALA A 60 33.73 -32.60 13.95
CA ALA A 60 33.64 -32.08 15.32
C ALA A 60 33.11 -33.11 16.32
N PRO A 61 33.47 -32.98 17.62
CA PRO A 61 32.90 -33.77 18.71
C PRO A 61 31.37 -33.65 18.74
N GLU A 62 30.67 -34.68 19.17
CA GLU A 62 29.22 -34.78 19.13
C GLU A 62 28.51 -33.55 19.74
N LYS A 63 28.99 -33.04 20.86
CA LYS A 63 28.43 -31.84 21.51
C LYS A 63 28.52 -30.55 20.67
N GLN A 64 29.44 -30.46 19.72
CA GLN A 64 29.65 -29.27 18.88
C GLN A 64 28.94 -29.36 17.53
N ARG A 65 28.50 -30.55 17.11
CA ARG A 65 27.87 -30.77 15.79
C ARG A 65 26.60 -29.95 15.59
N ILE A 66 25.74 -29.92 16.59
CA ILE A 66 24.46 -29.18 16.54
C ILE A 66 24.69 -27.66 16.52
N PRO A 67 25.48 -27.05 17.42
CA PRO A 67 25.83 -25.63 17.34
C PRO A 67 26.37 -25.23 15.96
N LEU A 68 27.27 -26.01 15.38
CA LEU A 68 27.86 -25.75 14.05
C LEU A 68 26.79 -25.81 12.93
N ARG A 69 25.87 -26.79 12.99
CA ARG A 69 24.76 -26.86 12.03
C ARG A 69 23.77 -25.71 12.15
N LEU A 70 23.48 -25.25 13.38
CA LEU A 70 22.64 -24.07 13.59
C LEU A 70 23.32 -22.81 13.05
N SER A 71 24.63 -22.64 13.26
CA SER A 71 25.38 -21.53 12.67
C SER A 71 25.39 -21.58 11.12
N ALA A 72 25.50 -22.78 10.54
CA ALA A 72 25.35 -22.93 9.08
C ALA A 72 23.97 -22.49 8.61
N ALA A 73 22.90 -22.90 9.32
CA ALA A 73 21.53 -22.51 9.02
C ALA A 73 21.32 -20.98 9.12
N GLU A 74 21.98 -20.29 10.08
CA GLU A 74 21.98 -18.84 10.20
C GLU A 74 22.58 -18.14 8.98
N TYR A 75 23.69 -18.63 8.43
CA TYR A 75 24.26 -18.10 7.19
C TYR A 75 23.37 -18.35 5.98
N LEU A 76 22.74 -19.52 5.90
CA LEU A 76 21.78 -19.83 4.84
C LEU A 76 20.55 -18.91 4.92
N ALA A 77 20.06 -18.63 6.12
CA ALA A 77 18.98 -17.69 6.34
C ALA A 77 19.34 -16.25 5.92
N GLN A 78 20.57 -15.80 6.24
CA GLN A 78 21.07 -14.49 5.80
C GLN A 78 21.15 -14.38 4.28
N GLY A 79 21.53 -15.46 3.62
CA GLY A 79 21.57 -15.56 2.14
C GLY A 79 20.22 -15.87 1.49
N GLN A 80 19.12 -15.96 2.25
CA GLN A 80 17.78 -16.34 1.77
C GLN A 80 17.74 -17.71 1.07
N LEU A 81 18.63 -18.62 1.43
CA LEU A 81 18.77 -19.96 0.86
C LEU A 81 17.87 -20.95 1.63
N TRP A 82 16.55 -20.75 1.52
CA TRP A 82 15.53 -21.40 2.35
C TRP A 82 15.47 -22.93 2.19
N GLU A 83 15.65 -23.44 0.97
CA GLU A 83 15.64 -24.87 0.72
C GLU A 83 16.83 -25.58 1.37
N GLN A 84 18.04 -25.01 1.23
CA GLN A 84 19.24 -25.54 1.85
C GLN A 84 19.16 -25.46 3.38
N MET A 85 18.61 -24.37 3.90
CA MET A 85 18.37 -24.20 5.33
C MET A 85 17.40 -25.26 5.85
N ALA A 86 16.29 -25.52 5.14
CA ALA A 86 15.33 -26.56 5.51
C ALA A 86 15.98 -27.96 5.57
N GLN A 87 16.87 -28.29 4.62
CA GLN A 87 17.61 -29.54 4.63
C GLN A 87 18.52 -29.67 5.87
N VAL A 88 19.18 -28.59 6.28
CA VAL A 88 20.03 -28.57 7.46
C VAL A 88 19.20 -28.77 8.72
N LEU A 89 18.08 -28.05 8.85
CA LEU A 89 17.16 -28.15 10.00
C LEU A 89 16.49 -29.52 10.09
N ALA A 90 16.10 -30.13 8.98
CA ALA A 90 15.51 -31.49 8.95
C ALA A 90 16.46 -32.56 9.50
N GLY A 91 17.77 -32.32 9.49
CA GLY A 91 18.76 -33.21 10.08
C GLY A 91 18.99 -33.02 11.57
N ILE A 92 18.21 -32.15 12.25
CA ILE A 92 18.33 -31.84 13.67
C ILE A 92 17.02 -32.27 14.37
N ASP A 93 17.13 -33.11 15.40
CA ASP A 93 15.99 -33.51 16.22
C ASP A 93 15.74 -32.43 17.30
N PRO A 94 14.65 -31.64 17.20
CA PRO A 94 14.41 -30.51 18.10
C PRO A 94 14.17 -30.95 19.56
N ASP A 95 13.71 -32.19 19.82
CA ASP A 95 13.42 -32.68 21.14
C ASP A 95 14.67 -33.07 21.94
N ARG A 96 15.80 -33.20 21.26
CA ARG A 96 17.10 -33.53 21.88
C ARG A 96 18.01 -32.31 22.07
N LEU A 97 17.49 -31.12 21.77
CA LEU A 97 18.26 -29.88 21.91
C LEU A 97 18.28 -29.35 23.34
N GLU A 98 19.40 -28.77 23.73
CA GLU A 98 19.44 -27.96 24.95
C GLU A 98 18.56 -26.68 24.78
N PRO A 99 18.01 -26.11 25.88
CA PRO A 99 17.04 -25.00 25.77
C PRO A 99 17.49 -23.82 24.86
N VAL A 100 18.76 -23.44 24.94
CA VAL A 100 19.32 -22.36 24.11
C VAL A 100 19.38 -22.77 22.63
N GLN A 101 19.78 -24.00 22.35
CA GLN A 101 19.82 -24.53 20.97
C GLN A 101 18.40 -24.69 20.41
N GLN A 102 17.44 -25.08 21.24
CA GLN A 102 16.04 -25.22 20.89
C GLN A 102 15.44 -23.85 20.50
N ASN A 103 15.75 -22.79 21.25
CA ASN A 103 15.31 -21.44 20.92
C ASN A 103 15.93 -20.94 19.59
N ARG A 104 17.24 -21.20 19.35
CA ARG A 104 17.87 -20.89 18.06
C ARG A 104 17.23 -21.63 16.89
N TYR A 105 16.94 -22.93 17.07
CA TYR A 105 16.27 -23.75 16.07
C TYR A 105 14.87 -23.18 15.75
N ARG A 106 14.05 -22.90 16.77
CA ARG A 106 12.71 -22.33 16.61
C ARG A 106 12.73 -21.00 15.89
N LEU A 107 13.72 -20.14 16.19
CA LEU A 107 13.88 -18.84 15.53
C LEU A 107 14.15 -19.00 14.04
N LEU A 108 15.04 -19.93 13.67
CA LEU A 108 15.36 -20.23 12.27
C LEU A 108 14.18 -20.85 11.53
N ASP A 109 13.49 -21.79 12.16
CA ASP A 109 12.32 -22.45 11.55
C ASP A 109 11.15 -21.46 11.38
N ALA A 110 10.95 -20.54 12.33
CA ALA A 110 9.99 -19.45 12.20
C ALA A 110 10.34 -18.51 11.03
N GLN A 111 11.63 -18.20 10.85
CA GLN A 111 12.08 -17.39 9.71
C GLN A 111 11.80 -18.08 8.38
N ARG A 112 12.03 -19.41 8.31
CA ARG A 112 11.68 -20.21 7.13
C ARG A 112 10.17 -20.21 6.86
N ALA A 113 9.35 -20.35 7.92
CA ALA A 113 7.90 -20.33 7.80
C ALA A 113 7.39 -19.00 7.23
N LEU A 114 7.95 -17.86 7.67
CA LEU A 114 7.61 -16.54 7.12
C LEU A 114 8.01 -16.40 5.64
N ALA A 115 9.20 -16.88 5.28
CA ALA A 115 9.63 -16.90 3.89
C ALA A 115 8.71 -17.77 2.99
N GLY A 116 8.08 -18.80 3.59
CA GLY A 116 7.06 -19.63 2.95
C GLY A 116 5.62 -19.10 3.09
N HIS A 117 5.42 -17.84 3.45
CA HIS A 117 4.10 -17.23 3.67
C HIS A 117 3.20 -17.99 4.67
N GLN A 118 3.80 -18.52 5.75
CA GLN A 118 3.11 -19.26 6.81
C GLN A 118 3.21 -18.52 8.15
N PRO A 119 2.60 -17.34 8.31
CA PRO A 119 2.76 -16.50 9.52
C PRO A 119 2.24 -17.19 10.80
N ASP A 120 1.16 -17.96 10.72
CA ASP A 120 0.59 -18.65 11.88
C ASP A 120 1.57 -19.70 12.43
N VAL A 121 2.22 -20.47 11.53
CA VAL A 121 3.26 -21.44 11.92
C VAL A 121 4.44 -20.73 12.58
N ALA A 122 4.85 -19.59 12.02
CA ALA A 122 5.92 -18.80 12.61
C ALA A 122 5.56 -18.29 14.02
N LEU A 123 4.34 -17.80 14.23
CA LEU A 123 3.86 -17.34 15.54
C LEU A 123 3.85 -18.48 16.56
N GLU A 124 3.38 -19.68 16.18
CA GLU A 124 3.43 -20.85 17.08
C GLU A 124 4.85 -21.23 17.50
N LEU A 125 5.80 -21.19 16.57
CA LEU A 125 7.21 -21.47 16.85
C LEU A 125 7.82 -20.41 17.77
N LEU A 126 7.57 -19.13 17.49
CA LEU A 126 8.08 -18.00 18.27
C LEU A 126 7.46 -17.95 19.68
N GLN A 127 6.20 -18.32 19.84
CA GLN A 127 5.54 -18.37 21.14
C GLN A 127 6.17 -19.38 22.10
N LYS A 128 6.78 -20.46 21.58
CA LYS A 128 7.49 -21.48 22.36
C LYS A 128 8.87 -21.03 22.85
N ILE A 129 9.36 -19.84 22.45
CA ILE A 129 10.61 -19.27 22.95
C ILE A 129 10.34 -18.53 24.26
N THR A 130 10.83 -19.07 25.36
CA THR A 130 10.53 -18.56 26.72
C THR A 130 11.49 -17.48 27.22
N SER A 131 12.67 -17.37 26.63
CA SER A 131 13.75 -16.45 27.07
C SER A 131 14.43 -15.81 25.85
N PRO A 132 13.73 -14.91 25.15
CA PRO A 132 14.27 -14.30 23.91
C PRO A 132 15.56 -13.51 24.16
N GLU A 133 15.77 -12.98 25.37
CA GLU A 133 16.99 -12.27 25.78
C GLU A 133 18.26 -13.14 25.74
N THR A 134 18.11 -14.46 25.74
CA THR A 134 19.23 -15.41 25.62
C THR A 134 19.69 -15.65 24.19
N LEU A 135 18.89 -15.17 23.22
CA LEU A 135 19.21 -15.26 21.80
C LEU A 135 20.29 -14.24 21.40
N PRO A 136 21.00 -14.45 20.26
CA PRO A 136 21.92 -13.47 19.74
C PRO A 136 21.29 -12.07 19.63
N ASN A 137 22.08 -11.03 19.90
CA ASN A 137 21.65 -9.63 19.92
C ASN A 137 20.43 -9.38 20.82
N HIS A 138 20.40 -10.02 22.00
CA HIS A 138 19.33 -9.87 23.00
C HIS A 138 17.91 -10.09 22.46
N GLY A 139 17.80 -10.95 21.45
CA GLY A 139 16.50 -11.28 20.88
C GLY A 139 15.93 -10.28 19.89
N GLN A 140 16.71 -9.32 19.38
CA GLN A 140 16.24 -8.37 18.37
C GLN A 140 15.54 -9.07 17.19
N ARG A 141 16.14 -10.16 16.67
CA ARG A 141 15.55 -10.93 15.56
C ARG A 141 14.21 -11.58 15.91
N TYR A 142 14.05 -12.00 17.16
CA TYR A 142 12.78 -12.56 17.66
C TYR A 142 11.64 -11.55 17.56
N TYR A 143 11.84 -10.32 18.02
CA TYR A 143 10.81 -9.28 17.92
C TYR A 143 10.56 -8.84 16.48
N GLN A 144 11.59 -8.80 15.63
CA GLN A 144 11.44 -8.54 14.20
C GLN A 144 10.53 -9.56 13.53
N LEU A 145 10.78 -10.86 13.72
CA LEU A 145 9.99 -11.94 13.12
C LEU A 145 8.56 -11.98 13.65
N ARG A 146 8.35 -11.70 14.94
CA ARG A 146 6.99 -11.59 15.49
C ARG A 146 6.23 -10.41 14.88
N ALA A 147 6.88 -9.27 14.76
CA ALA A 147 6.26 -8.11 14.11
C ALA A 147 5.89 -8.40 12.65
N GLU A 148 6.79 -9.05 11.91
CA GLU A 148 6.56 -9.46 10.53
C GLU A 148 5.39 -10.46 10.43
N ALA A 149 5.35 -11.48 11.27
CA ALA A 149 4.27 -12.45 11.32
C ALA A 149 2.91 -11.80 11.63
N TYR A 150 2.84 -10.92 12.64
CA TYR A 150 1.61 -10.19 12.95
C TYR A 150 1.19 -9.24 11.83
N ALA A 151 2.13 -8.57 11.16
CA ALA A 151 1.82 -7.74 10.01
C ALA A 151 1.22 -8.57 8.85
N MET A 152 1.79 -9.75 8.56
CA MET A 152 1.28 -10.67 7.53
C MET A 152 -0.13 -11.21 7.86
N THR A 153 -0.48 -11.34 9.14
CA THR A 153 -1.84 -11.74 9.58
C THR A 153 -2.81 -10.55 9.69
N GLY A 154 -2.38 -9.33 9.34
CA GLY A 154 -3.19 -8.11 9.46
C GLY A 154 -3.35 -7.59 10.89
N ASN A 155 -2.65 -8.15 11.87
CA ASN A 155 -2.70 -7.69 13.26
C ASN A 155 -1.70 -6.55 13.52
N ALA A 156 -2.01 -5.38 12.98
CA ALA A 156 -1.16 -4.19 13.04
C ALA A 156 -0.84 -3.74 14.46
N LEU A 157 -1.78 -3.91 15.41
CA LEU A 157 -1.56 -3.54 16.81
C LEU A 157 -0.46 -4.38 17.47
N GLU A 158 -0.52 -5.69 17.32
CA GLU A 158 0.50 -6.58 17.88
C GLU A 158 1.83 -6.44 17.14
N ALA A 159 1.81 -6.22 15.83
CA ALA A 159 3.01 -5.89 15.06
C ALA A 159 3.71 -4.65 15.63
N ALA A 160 2.97 -3.54 15.83
CA ALA A 160 3.50 -2.32 16.44
C ALA A 160 4.05 -2.56 17.85
N ARG A 161 3.37 -3.36 18.68
CA ARG A 161 3.83 -3.70 20.03
C ARG A 161 5.18 -4.42 20.01
N GLN A 162 5.38 -5.37 19.10
CA GLN A 162 6.66 -6.05 18.94
C GLN A 162 7.78 -5.11 18.48
N LEU A 163 7.47 -4.18 17.58
CA LEU A 163 8.42 -3.17 17.12
C LEU A 163 8.78 -2.16 18.22
N ILE A 164 7.85 -1.81 19.12
CA ILE A 164 8.13 -0.96 20.29
C ILE A 164 9.11 -1.66 21.24
N TRP A 165 8.96 -2.95 21.46
CA TRP A 165 9.94 -3.71 22.25
C TRP A 165 11.29 -3.80 21.56
N LEU A 166 11.31 -4.00 20.24
CA LEU A 166 12.53 -3.97 19.45
C LEU A 166 13.24 -2.61 19.56
N ASP A 167 12.49 -1.50 19.51
CA ASP A 167 13.02 -0.13 19.58
C ASP A 167 13.90 0.08 20.84
N GLY A 168 13.49 -0.49 21.97
CA GLY A 168 14.24 -0.47 23.21
C GLY A 168 15.56 -1.25 23.19
N LEU A 169 15.76 -2.16 22.23
CA LEU A 169 16.95 -2.99 22.08
C LEU A 169 17.92 -2.47 21.00
N LEU A 170 17.50 -1.48 20.21
CA LEU A 170 18.33 -0.92 19.14
C LEU A 170 19.22 0.19 19.68
N GLU A 171 20.50 0.15 19.32
CA GLU A 171 21.49 1.18 19.67
C GLU A 171 21.82 2.10 18.49
N ASN A 172 21.75 1.57 17.26
CA ASN A 172 22.07 2.32 16.06
C ASN A 172 20.91 3.25 15.69
N GLN A 173 21.20 4.54 15.51
CA GLN A 173 20.20 5.57 15.22
C GLN A 173 19.45 5.35 13.91
N GLN A 174 20.13 4.85 12.87
CA GLN A 174 19.49 4.56 11.59
C GLN A 174 18.48 3.39 11.73
N GLN A 175 18.89 2.34 12.43
CA GLN A 175 18.01 1.20 12.72
C GLN A 175 16.82 1.60 13.60
N LYS A 176 17.03 2.50 14.58
CA LYS A 176 15.94 3.07 15.37
C LYS A 176 14.95 3.83 14.49
N LEU A 177 15.43 4.71 13.63
CA LEU A 177 14.60 5.48 12.73
C LEU A 177 13.75 4.56 11.83
N GLU A 178 14.38 3.58 11.18
CA GLU A 178 13.69 2.59 10.33
C GLU A 178 12.63 1.81 11.12
N ASN A 179 12.97 1.37 12.35
CA ASN A 179 12.03 0.66 13.21
C ASN A 179 10.87 1.56 13.67
N GLN A 180 11.14 2.81 14.02
CA GLN A 180 10.12 3.78 14.42
C GLN A 180 9.18 4.13 13.27
N TYR A 181 9.68 4.20 12.04
CA TYR A 181 8.83 4.31 10.86
C TYR A 181 7.92 3.09 10.68
N ARG A 182 8.42 1.87 10.93
CA ARG A 182 7.60 0.66 10.90
C ARG A 182 6.51 0.65 11.98
N ILE A 183 6.82 1.10 13.22
CA ILE A 183 5.79 1.29 14.28
C ILE A 183 4.70 2.22 13.78
N TRP A 184 5.11 3.36 13.24
CA TRP A 184 4.22 4.37 12.68
C TRP A 184 3.35 3.82 11.56
N GLU A 185 3.92 3.09 10.61
CA GLU A 185 3.22 2.47 9.50
C GLU A 185 2.15 1.49 9.97
N GLN A 186 2.50 0.58 10.89
CA GLN A 186 1.54 -0.39 11.43
C GLN A 186 0.36 0.31 12.13
N LEU A 187 0.61 1.29 12.97
CA LEU A 187 -0.46 2.03 13.65
C LEU A 187 -1.24 2.93 12.68
N SER A 188 -0.59 3.44 11.65
CA SER A 188 -1.25 4.22 10.60
C SER A 188 -2.16 3.39 9.68
N SER A 189 -2.12 2.07 9.70
CA SER A 189 -3.09 1.21 9.02
C SER A 189 -4.44 1.11 9.75
N LEU A 190 -4.48 1.49 11.05
CA LEU A 190 -5.69 1.45 11.86
C LEU A 190 -6.54 2.73 11.67
N SER A 191 -7.86 2.59 11.77
CA SER A 191 -8.77 3.75 11.72
C SER A 191 -8.64 4.63 12.97
N ASP A 192 -9.03 5.91 12.87
CA ASP A 192 -9.02 6.84 14.01
C ASP A 192 -9.89 6.33 15.17
N ILE A 193 -11.03 5.72 14.85
CA ILE A 193 -11.92 5.11 15.84
C ILE A 193 -11.21 3.95 16.53
N SER A 194 -10.54 3.09 15.76
CA SER A 194 -9.77 1.96 16.33
C SER A 194 -8.64 2.46 17.23
N LEU A 195 -7.86 3.45 16.79
CA LEU A 195 -6.79 4.04 17.59
C LEU A 195 -7.30 4.64 18.91
N GLN A 196 -8.45 5.34 18.89
CA GLN A 196 -9.06 5.89 20.09
C GLN A 196 -9.56 4.80 21.04
N GLN A 197 -10.19 3.74 20.53
CA GLN A 197 -10.72 2.64 21.34
C GLN A 197 -9.61 1.76 21.93
N LEU A 198 -8.55 1.50 21.17
CA LEU A 198 -7.42 0.66 21.58
C LEU A 198 -6.47 1.37 22.55
N ARG A 199 -6.54 2.70 22.64
CA ARG A 199 -5.77 3.50 23.59
C ARG A 199 -6.40 3.41 24.98
N THR A 200 -6.23 2.29 25.64
CA THR A 200 -6.85 2.00 26.95
C THR A 200 -5.97 2.36 28.14
N SER A 201 -4.65 2.46 27.94
CA SER A 201 -3.70 2.79 28.99
C SER A 201 -3.48 4.31 29.09
N PRO A 202 -3.50 4.87 30.30
CA PRO A 202 -3.25 6.33 30.47
C PRO A 202 -1.76 6.65 30.20
N PRO A 203 -1.45 7.94 29.91
CA PRO A 203 -0.05 8.39 29.86
C PRO A 203 0.71 8.06 31.15
N PRO A 204 2.00 7.72 31.09
CA PRO A 204 2.92 7.80 29.94
C PRO A 204 3.08 6.47 29.15
N ASP A 205 2.04 5.65 29.02
CA ASP A 205 2.14 4.39 28.27
C ASP A 205 2.67 4.58 26.84
N SER A 206 3.73 3.82 26.48
CA SER A 206 4.43 3.99 25.19
C SER A 206 3.54 3.70 23.98
N LEU A 207 2.77 2.62 23.99
CA LEU A 207 1.89 2.28 22.86
C LEU A 207 0.78 3.32 22.68
N SER A 208 0.18 3.79 23.79
CA SER A 208 -0.80 4.88 23.76
C SER A 208 -0.21 6.18 23.25
N GLY A 209 1.06 6.47 23.58
CA GLY A 209 1.79 7.62 23.06
C GLY A 209 1.99 7.56 21.54
N TRP A 210 2.35 6.40 21.03
CA TRP A 210 2.45 6.16 19.58
C TRP A 210 1.10 6.32 18.86
N MET A 211 0.01 5.75 19.41
CA MET A 211 -1.33 5.89 18.83
C MET A 211 -1.80 7.35 18.80
N GLU A 212 -1.54 8.09 19.89
CA GLU A 212 -1.91 9.49 19.97
C GLU A 212 -1.10 10.35 19.00
N LEU A 213 0.18 10.05 18.82
CA LEU A 213 1.02 10.73 17.85
C LEU A 213 0.49 10.56 16.43
N VAL A 214 0.05 9.36 16.05
CA VAL A 214 -0.62 9.10 14.76
C VAL A 214 -1.89 9.93 14.61
N LEU A 215 -2.73 10.01 15.64
CA LEU A 215 -3.95 10.82 15.61
C LEU A 215 -3.67 12.31 15.44
N ILE A 216 -2.69 12.86 16.19
CA ILE A 216 -2.29 14.28 16.10
C ILE A 216 -1.86 14.63 14.68
N THR A 217 -1.03 13.78 14.06
CA THR A 217 -0.55 14.04 12.71
C THR A 217 -1.65 13.94 11.66
N ARG A 218 -2.69 13.12 11.88
CA ARG A 218 -3.82 13.02 10.97
C ARG A 218 -4.78 14.20 11.08
N GLN A 219 -5.08 14.64 12.30
CA GLN A 219 -6.11 15.63 12.57
C GLN A 219 -5.65 17.07 12.25
N ASN A 220 -4.36 17.36 12.35
CA ASN A 220 -3.82 18.71 12.21
C ASN A 220 -3.00 18.92 10.93
N ARG A 221 -3.29 18.17 9.86
CA ARG A 221 -2.51 18.17 8.61
C ARG A 221 -2.46 19.53 7.92
N SER A 222 -3.53 20.30 7.98
CA SER A 222 -3.66 21.60 7.30
C SER A 222 -3.17 22.77 8.13
N ASP A 223 -3.00 22.63 9.45
CA ASP A 223 -2.62 23.70 10.38
C ASP A 223 -1.31 23.37 11.09
N ARG A 224 -0.20 23.91 10.56
CA ARG A 224 1.14 23.74 11.14
C ARG A 224 1.25 24.32 12.56
N GLN A 225 0.54 25.39 12.84
CA GLN A 225 0.60 26.03 14.15
C GLN A 225 -0.12 25.15 15.19
N GLN A 226 -1.31 24.68 14.85
CA GLN A 226 -2.06 23.74 15.70
C GLN A 226 -1.29 22.44 15.90
N TRP A 227 -0.67 21.90 14.84
CA TRP A 227 0.16 20.69 14.94
C TRP A 227 1.32 20.84 15.94
N THR A 228 1.99 22.00 15.93
CA THR A 228 3.07 22.29 16.90
C THR A 228 2.56 22.33 18.34
N VAL A 229 1.43 22.97 18.56
CA VAL A 229 0.78 23.06 19.89
C VAL A 229 0.39 21.67 20.41
N GLU A 230 -0.20 20.84 19.55
CA GLU A 230 -0.60 19.48 19.92
C GLU A 230 0.61 18.57 20.20
N LEU A 231 1.71 18.70 19.43
CA LEU A 231 2.95 17.97 19.70
C LEU A 231 3.58 18.37 21.04
N ASP A 232 3.58 19.66 21.39
CA ASP A 232 4.11 20.11 22.69
C ASP A 232 3.24 19.59 23.85
N SER A 233 1.93 19.57 23.66
CA SER A 233 0.98 18.96 24.59
C SER A 233 1.21 17.46 24.74
N TRP A 234 1.47 16.76 23.62
CA TRP A 234 1.80 15.33 23.61
C TRP A 234 3.12 15.05 24.35
N ARG A 235 4.18 15.83 24.12
CA ARG A 235 5.45 15.72 24.84
C ARG A 235 5.28 15.85 26.36
N ALA A 236 4.40 16.75 26.78
CA ALA A 236 4.10 16.94 28.20
C ALA A 236 3.38 15.72 28.80
N ARG A 237 2.54 15.02 28.03
CA ARG A 237 1.86 13.79 28.47
C ARG A 237 2.74 12.54 28.43
N TYR A 238 3.67 12.47 27.47
CA TYR A 238 4.55 11.31 27.24
C TYR A 238 6.03 11.70 27.32
N PRO A 239 6.52 12.15 28.47
CA PRO A 239 7.91 12.60 28.60
C PRO A 239 8.90 11.47 28.36
N GLY A 240 9.89 11.68 27.50
CA GLY A 240 10.92 10.70 27.16
C GLY A 240 10.42 9.56 26.28
N HIS A 241 9.37 9.78 25.54
CA HIS A 241 8.84 8.78 24.59
C HIS A 241 9.84 8.48 23.48
N SER A 242 9.93 7.20 23.08
CA SER A 242 10.94 6.75 22.12
C SER A 242 10.86 7.45 20.75
N ALA A 243 9.69 7.88 20.31
CA ALA A 243 9.51 8.65 19.07
C ALA A 243 10.32 9.95 19.03
N GLU A 244 10.65 10.54 20.18
CA GLU A 244 11.48 11.75 20.26
C GLU A 244 12.95 11.50 19.93
N THR A 245 13.39 10.25 19.92
CA THR A 245 14.81 9.91 19.74
C THR A 245 15.24 9.91 18.27
N ALA A 246 14.36 9.60 17.33
CA ALA A 246 14.67 9.51 15.92
C ALA A 246 13.52 10.01 15.01
N LEU A 247 12.30 9.49 15.13
CA LEU A 247 11.20 9.77 14.23
C LEU A 247 10.76 11.24 14.25
N LEU A 248 10.42 11.78 15.42
CA LEU A 248 9.93 13.16 15.51
C LEU A 248 10.94 14.22 15.03
N PRO A 249 12.24 14.15 15.39
CA PRO A 249 13.24 15.05 14.82
C PRO A 249 13.34 14.96 13.31
N ASP A 250 13.24 13.75 12.75
CA ASP A 250 13.30 13.54 11.31
C ASP A 250 12.07 14.15 10.62
N ILE A 251 10.87 13.86 11.12
CA ILE A 251 9.62 14.46 10.65
C ILE A 251 9.65 15.99 10.70
N LEU A 252 10.05 16.56 11.84
CA LEU A 252 10.12 18.01 12.01
C LEU A 252 11.12 18.66 11.05
N ASN A 253 12.27 18.02 10.81
CA ASN A 253 13.27 18.48 9.83
C ASN A 253 12.70 18.43 8.41
N GLN A 254 11.98 17.37 8.08
CA GLN A 254 11.36 17.23 6.77
C GLN A 254 10.26 18.28 6.59
N VAL A 255 9.32 18.41 7.52
CA VAL A 255 8.27 19.44 7.50
C VAL A 255 8.85 20.86 7.41
N ALA A 256 10.00 21.12 8.06
CA ALA A 256 10.68 22.40 7.95
C ALA A 256 11.25 22.67 6.56
N ARG A 257 11.72 21.64 5.85
CA ARG A 257 12.20 21.74 4.46
C ARG A 257 11.05 21.92 3.47
N PHE A 258 9.91 21.25 3.69
CA PHE A 258 8.76 21.22 2.78
C PHE A 258 7.80 22.40 2.96
N GLY A 259 8.01 23.28 3.92
CA GLY A 259 7.15 24.43 4.19
C GLY A 259 7.22 25.58 3.18
N ALA A 260 7.95 25.45 2.06
CA ALA A 260 7.94 26.42 0.97
C ALA A 260 6.80 26.01 0.00
N ARG A 261 5.59 26.59 0.18
CA ARG A 261 4.56 26.49 -0.87
C ARG A 261 5.10 27.03 -2.18
N ALA A 262 4.74 26.38 -3.29
CA ALA A 262 5.00 26.90 -4.61
C ALA A 262 4.45 28.33 -4.70
N LYS A 263 5.23 29.27 -5.19
CA LYS A 263 4.79 30.66 -5.40
C LYS A 263 4.04 30.82 -6.71
N GLN A 264 4.43 30.06 -7.73
CA GLN A 264 3.80 30.03 -9.02
C GLN A 264 3.65 28.59 -9.51
N ILE A 265 2.41 28.19 -9.81
CA ILE A 265 2.07 26.88 -10.37
C ILE A 265 1.68 27.07 -11.85
N ALA A 266 2.38 26.39 -12.73
CA ALA A 266 2.02 26.32 -14.15
C ALA A 266 1.06 25.14 -14.37
N ILE A 267 -0.09 25.38 -15.00
CA ILE A 267 -1.12 24.38 -15.28
C ILE A 267 -1.11 24.07 -16.78
N LEU A 268 -0.65 22.88 -17.13
CA LEU A 268 -0.47 22.41 -18.50
C LEU A 268 -1.63 21.47 -18.87
N LEU A 269 -2.63 21.98 -19.60
CA LEU A 269 -3.82 21.23 -19.99
C LEU A 269 -4.11 21.36 -21.49
N PRO A 270 -4.64 20.31 -22.17
CA PRO A 270 -5.07 20.39 -23.56
C PRO A 270 -6.45 21.08 -23.64
N MET A 271 -6.44 22.42 -23.57
CA MET A 271 -7.67 23.24 -23.56
C MET A 271 -8.39 23.21 -24.90
N SER A 272 -7.69 22.85 -25.97
CA SER A 272 -8.21 22.71 -27.32
C SER A 272 -8.26 21.26 -27.79
N GLY A 273 -9.11 20.95 -28.79
CA GLY A 273 -9.23 19.60 -29.34
C GLY A 273 -10.16 18.65 -28.58
N ARG A 274 -10.01 17.36 -28.81
CA ARG A 274 -10.91 16.31 -28.27
C ARG A 274 -10.92 16.21 -26.74
N ALA A 275 -9.83 16.56 -26.10
CA ALA A 275 -9.70 16.50 -24.64
C ALA A 275 -10.15 17.80 -23.94
N GLY A 276 -10.59 18.81 -24.69
CA GLY A 276 -10.92 20.14 -24.15
C GLY A 276 -11.99 20.12 -23.06
N GLU A 277 -13.05 19.32 -23.21
CA GLU A 277 -14.09 19.19 -22.18
C GLU A 277 -13.56 18.54 -20.89
N SER A 278 -12.75 17.49 -21.04
CA SER A 278 -12.08 16.83 -19.89
C SER A 278 -11.12 17.78 -19.19
N ALA A 279 -10.31 18.51 -19.97
CA ALA A 279 -9.39 19.52 -19.45
C ALA A 279 -10.13 20.66 -18.74
N ALA A 280 -11.26 21.09 -19.27
CA ALA A 280 -12.11 22.11 -18.64
C ALA A 280 -12.67 21.64 -17.29
N ALA A 281 -13.09 20.38 -17.18
CA ALA A 281 -13.56 19.82 -15.91
C ALA A 281 -12.43 19.77 -14.86
N ILE A 282 -11.24 19.33 -15.25
CA ILE A 282 -10.05 19.30 -14.37
C ILE A 282 -9.68 20.74 -13.94
N ARG A 283 -9.62 21.70 -14.88
CA ARG A 283 -9.37 23.11 -14.58
C ARG A 283 -10.38 23.65 -13.57
N ASP A 284 -11.66 23.36 -13.75
CA ASP A 284 -12.72 23.83 -12.85
C ASP A 284 -12.55 23.23 -11.45
N GLY A 285 -12.10 21.98 -11.33
CA GLY A 285 -11.73 21.36 -10.06
C GLY A 285 -10.54 22.05 -9.39
N ILE A 286 -9.46 22.31 -10.14
CA ILE A 286 -8.29 23.07 -9.67
C ILE A 286 -8.73 24.43 -9.15
N MET A 287 -9.54 25.18 -9.92
CA MET A 287 -10.02 26.49 -9.51
C MET A 287 -10.92 26.44 -8.29
N ALA A 288 -11.75 25.40 -8.15
CA ALA A 288 -12.59 25.24 -6.97
C ALA A 288 -11.75 25.01 -5.70
N ALA A 289 -10.69 24.20 -5.79
CA ALA A 289 -9.76 23.99 -4.69
C ALA A 289 -8.95 25.25 -4.35
N TYR A 290 -8.50 25.97 -5.39
CA TYR A 290 -7.78 27.23 -5.26
C TYR A 290 -8.57 28.28 -4.51
N TYR A 291 -9.85 28.50 -4.84
CA TYR A 291 -10.70 29.50 -4.18
C TYR A 291 -11.17 29.08 -2.77
N GLN A 292 -10.97 27.82 -2.38
CA GLN A 292 -11.22 27.35 -1.02
C GLN A 292 -9.99 27.46 -0.12
N ASP A 293 -8.82 27.68 -0.70
CA ASP A 293 -7.58 27.83 0.07
C ASP A 293 -7.59 29.21 0.76
N GLU A 294 -7.72 29.20 2.11
CA GLU A 294 -7.73 30.40 2.94
C GLU A 294 -6.32 30.96 3.21
N LEU A 295 -5.28 30.29 2.75
CA LEU A 295 -3.88 30.66 2.96
C LEU A 295 -3.34 31.51 1.79
N GLU A 296 -2.08 31.93 1.89
CA GLU A 296 -1.40 32.58 0.75
C GLU A 296 -1.43 31.66 -0.49
N THR A 297 -2.26 32.02 -1.46
CA THR A 297 -2.44 31.24 -2.70
C THR A 297 -1.32 31.53 -3.67
N PRO A 298 -0.79 30.49 -4.39
CA PRO A 298 0.19 30.67 -5.45
C PRO A 298 -0.40 31.40 -6.65
N GLU A 299 0.43 32.05 -7.47
CA GLU A 299 0.01 32.50 -8.80
C GLU A 299 -0.25 31.29 -9.69
N LEU A 300 -1.45 31.19 -10.31
CA LEU A 300 -1.77 30.15 -11.28
C LEU A 300 -1.62 30.67 -12.70
N ARG A 301 -0.82 29.98 -13.53
CA ARG A 301 -0.69 30.28 -14.96
C ARG A 301 -1.09 29.09 -15.80
N PHE A 302 -1.98 29.31 -16.74
CA PHE A 302 -2.53 28.27 -17.62
C PHE A 302 -1.83 28.28 -18.98
N TYR A 303 -1.40 27.09 -19.41
CA TYR A 303 -0.77 26.86 -20.70
C TYR A 303 -1.57 25.80 -21.46
N ASP A 304 -1.99 26.15 -22.71
CA ASP A 304 -2.67 25.18 -23.59
C ASP A 304 -1.62 24.28 -24.25
N THR A 305 -1.63 23.00 -23.91
CA THR A 305 -0.75 22.00 -24.51
C THR A 305 -1.23 21.51 -25.87
N GLY A 306 -2.48 21.87 -26.26
CA GLY A 306 -3.08 21.39 -27.48
C GLY A 306 -3.20 19.87 -27.55
N ALA A 307 -3.37 19.35 -28.77
CA ALA A 307 -3.46 17.92 -29.05
C ALA A 307 -2.14 17.31 -29.56
N ASN A 308 -1.09 18.11 -29.77
CA ASN A 308 0.20 17.63 -30.30
C ASN A 308 1.20 17.38 -29.16
N PRO A 309 1.52 16.11 -28.83
CA PRO A 309 2.42 15.76 -27.74
C PRO A 309 3.84 16.33 -27.90
N GLN A 310 4.29 16.58 -29.13
CA GLN A 310 5.64 17.06 -29.40
C GLN A 310 5.89 18.48 -28.86
N LEU A 311 4.82 19.26 -28.64
CA LEU A 311 4.93 20.63 -28.14
C LEU A 311 5.12 20.71 -26.63
N ILE A 312 4.90 19.60 -25.89
CA ILE A 312 4.90 19.62 -24.42
C ILE A 312 6.22 20.10 -23.83
N ARG A 313 7.35 19.72 -24.42
CA ARG A 313 8.69 20.16 -23.96
C ARG A 313 8.86 21.65 -24.04
N SER A 314 8.45 22.26 -25.16
CA SER A 314 8.54 23.73 -25.34
C SER A 314 7.58 24.48 -24.41
N VAL A 315 6.37 23.94 -24.19
CA VAL A 315 5.40 24.51 -23.25
C VAL A 315 5.91 24.42 -21.81
N TYR A 316 6.48 23.27 -21.40
CA TYR A 316 7.10 23.11 -20.11
C TYR A 316 8.29 24.08 -19.90
N GLN A 317 9.19 24.19 -20.88
CA GLN A 317 10.32 25.13 -20.82
C GLN A 317 9.86 26.56 -20.68
N GLN A 318 8.84 26.96 -21.45
CA GLN A 318 8.25 28.28 -21.33
C GLN A 318 7.68 28.53 -19.94
N ALA A 319 6.97 27.55 -19.35
CA ALA A 319 6.43 27.69 -18.01
C ALA A 319 7.54 27.86 -16.95
N VAL A 320 8.67 27.18 -17.11
CA VAL A 320 9.84 27.31 -16.23
C VAL A 320 10.50 28.68 -16.42
N GLU A 321 10.68 29.15 -17.65
CA GLU A 321 11.23 30.49 -17.96
C GLU A 321 10.34 31.62 -17.44
N ASP A 322 9.01 31.41 -17.43
CA ASP A 322 8.02 32.33 -16.87
C ASP A 322 8.00 32.35 -15.33
N GLY A 323 8.81 31.48 -14.66
CA GLY A 323 9.03 31.47 -13.23
C GLY A 323 8.21 30.45 -12.46
N ALA A 324 7.67 29.41 -13.13
CA ALA A 324 7.00 28.33 -12.42
C ALA A 324 7.99 27.56 -11.52
N ASP A 325 7.59 27.33 -10.28
CA ASP A 325 8.32 26.50 -9.32
C ASP A 325 7.62 25.15 -9.06
N PHE A 326 6.44 24.95 -9.64
CA PHE A 326 5.76 23.67 -9.75
C PHE A 326 4.91 23.61 -11.03
N VAL A 327 4.77 22.41 -11.62
CA VAL A 327 3.98 22.17 -12.83
C VAL A 327 2.89 21.14 -12.56
N LEU A 328 1.63 21.47 -12.86
CA LEU A 328 0.46 20.60 -12.76
C LEU A 328 -0.02 20.23 -14.18
N GLY A 329 -0.04 18.96 -14.48
CA GLY A 329 -0.19 18.43 -15.85
C GLY A 329 1.14 17.93 -16.42
N PRO A 330 1.18 17.40 -17.65
CA PRO A 330 0.10 17.32 -18.62
C PRO A 330 -0.93 16.20 -18.32
N LEU A 331 -2.03 16.21 -19.11
CA LEU A 331 -3.10 15.22 -19.02
C LEU A 331 -2.90 14.02 -19.97
N LEU A 332 -2.39 14.28 -21.17
CA LEU A 332 -2.30 13.25 -22.21
C LEU A 332 -1.08 12.35 -21.98
N LYS A 333 -1.29 11.01 -22.06
CA LYS A 333 -0.22 10.00 -21.86
C LYS A 333 0.99 10.23 -22.75
N ASP A 334 0.77 10.48 -24.04
CA ASP A 334 1.85 10.72 -24.99
C ASP A 334 2.68 11.98 -24.64
N SER A 335 2.03 13.01 -24.05
CA SER A 335 2.73 14.21 -23.57
C SER A 335 3.57 13.91 -22.32
N ILE A 336 3.08 13.05 -21.41
CA ILE A 336 3.85 12.62 -20.23
C ILE A 336 5.09 11.86 -20.68
N GLN A 337 4.95 10.87 -21.56
CA GLN A 337 6.08 10.11 -22.12
C GLN A 337 7.14 11.00 -22.79
N GLN A 338 6.71 12.07 -23.48
CA GLN A 338 7.64 13.03 -24.05
C GLN A 338 8.43 13.82 -22.98
N LEU A 339 7.85 14.07 -21.81
CA LEU A 339 8.55 14.68 -20.67
C LEU A 339 9.51 13.70 -20.01
N GLU A 340 9.09 12.47 -19.77
CA GLU A 340 9.92 11.38 -19.23
C GLU A 340 11.19 11.17 -20.07
N GLN A 341 11.03 11.10 -21.39
CA GLN A 341 12.14 10.96 -22.33
C GLN A 341 13.07 12.18 -22.40
N SER A 342 12.71 13.32 -21.78
CA SER A 342 13.61 14.49 -21.75
C SER A 342 14.82 14.30 -20.85
N GLY A 343 14.73 13.41 -19.85
CA GLY A 343 15.80 13.05 -18.91
C GLY A 343 16.15 14.13 -17.88
N GLN A 344 15.58 15.32 -17.96
CA GLN A 344 15.81 16.42 -17.01
C GLN A 344 14.55 17.28 -16.85
N LEU A 345 14.12 17.41 -15.60
CA LEU A 345 13.02 18.30 -15.22
C LEU A 345 13.49 19.20 -14.07
N PRO A 346 13.91 20.45 -14.35
CA PRO A 346 14.38 21.38 -13.33
C PRO A 346 13.31 21.78 -12.32
N VAL A 347 12.03 21.67 -12.69
CA VAL A 347 10.87 21.94 -11.84
C VAL A 347 10.02 20.68 -11.73
N ALA A 348 9.55 20.39 -10.52
CA ALA A 348 8.72 19.22 -10.25
C ALA A 348 7.38 19.27 -11.01
N VAL A 349 6.93 18.09 -11.44
CA VAL A 349 5.72 17.91 -12.26
C VAL A 349 4.79 16.94 -11.59
N LEU A 350 3.50 17.28 -11.45
CA LEU A 350 2.42 16.34 -11.16
C LEU A 350 1.62 16.10 -12.45
N ALA A 351 1.93 15.04 -13.15
CA ALA A 351 1.20 14.60 -14.34
C ALA A 351 -0.20 14.08 -13.95
N LEU A 352 -1.23 14.42 -14.75
CA LEU A 352 -2.62 14.07 -14.49
C LEU A 352 -3.05 12.77 -15.18
N ASN A 353 -2.11 11.85 -15.34
CA ASN A 353 -2.32 10.49 -15.87
C ASN A 353 -1.11 9.60 -15.51
N GLN A 354 -1.22 8.33 -15.88
CA GLN A 354 -0.18 7.32 -15.68
C GLN A 354 0.23 6.76 -17.05
N THR A 355 1.52 6.56 -17.28
CA THR A 355 2.05 6.05 -18.56
C THR A 355 2.10 4.53 -18.62
N GLY A 356 2.23 3.84 -17.49
CA GLY A 356 2.38 2.38 -17.40
C GLY A 356 3.77 1.89 -17.80
N GLU A 357 4.72 2.78 -18.11
CA GLU A 357 6.14 2.45 -18.24
C GLU A 357 6.80 2.37 -16.86
N GLU A 358 7.88 1.61 -16.76
CA GLU A 358 8.68 1.53 -15.53
C GLU A 358 9.42 2.86 -15.34
N ASP A 359 8.79 3.82 -14.67
CA ASP A 359 9.49 5.01 -14.19
C ASP A 359 10.46 4.57 -13.08
N THR A 360 11.73 4.92 -13.24
CA THR A 360 12.78 4.63 -12.25
C THR A 360 12.67 5.52 -11.02
N GLY A 361 11.75 6.49 -11.00
CA GLY A 361 11.56 7.45 -9.91
C GLY A 361 12.69 8.49 -9.77
N GLU A 362 13.63 8.54 -10.70
CA GLU A 362 14.78 9.47 -10.67
C GLU A 362 14.37 10.91 -10.95
N LEU A 363 13.38 11.10 -11.85
CA LEU A 363 12.87 12.43 -12.19
C LEU A 363 11.94 12.98 -11.09
N PRO A 364 11.84 14.30 -10.89
CA PRO A 364 10.85 14.94 -10.04
C PRO A 364 9.47 14.98 -10.73
N LEU A 365 9.01 13.82 -11.20
CA LEU A 365 7.76 13.60 -11.90
C LEU A 365 6.87 12.69 -11.08
N TYR A 366 5.73 13.22 -10.67
CA TYR A 366 4.68 12.51 -9.96
C TYR A 366 3.55 12.18 -10.93
N HIS A 367 2.88 11.05 -10.69
CA HIS A 367 1.77 10.59 -11.51
C HIS A 367 0.49 10.52 -10.69
N PHE A 368 -0.57 11.15 -11.17
CA PHE A 368 -1.88 11.11 -10.56
C PHE A 368 -2.96 10.93 -11.63
N GLY A 369 -3.65 9.80 -11.62
CA GLY A 369 -4.64 9.47 -12.63
C GLY A 369 -5.85 8.71 -12.09
N LEU A 370 -6.87 8.57 -12.95
CA LEU A 370 -8.05 7.74 -12.70
C LEU A 370 -7.92 6.42 -13.46
N ALA A 371 -6.85 5.65 -13.18
CA ALA A 371 -6.56 4.42 -13.91
C ALA A 371 -7.62 3.34 -13.60
N PRO A 372 -8.34 2.82 -14.62
CA PRO A 372 -9.28 1.71 -14.43
C PRO A 372 -8.63 0.43 -13.94
N GLU A 373 -7.35 0.24 -14.25
CA GLU A 373 -6.53 -0.87 -13.83
C GLU A 373 -6.37 -0.90 -12.29
N ASP A 374 -6.22 0.27 -11.64
CA ASP A 374 -6.14 0.38 -10.17
C ASP A 374 -7.49 0.04 -9.51
N GLU A 375 -8.59 0.45 -10.14
CA GLU A 375 -9.94 0.06 -9.69
C GLU A 375 -10.13 -1.45 -9.77
N ALA A 376 -9.67 -2.08 -10.85
CA ALA A 376 -9.76 -3.53 -11.04
C ALA A 376 -8.96 -4.31 -9.98
N ARG A 377 -7.77 -3.82 -9.59
CA ARG A 377 -7.00 -4.41 -8.48
C ARG A 377 -7.76 -4.35 -7.17
N GLN A 378 -8.38 -3.21 -6.86
CA GLN A 378 -9.20 -3.06 -5.65
C GLN A 378 -10.45 -3.95 -5.68
N VAL A 379 -11.06 -4.16 -6.86
CA VAL A 379 -12.17 -5.11 -7.02
C VAL A 379 -11.69 -6.54 -6.73
N ALA A 380 -10.51 -6.94 -7.18
CA ALA A 380 -9.94 -8.25 -6.87
C ALA A 380 -9.69 -8.43 -5.37
N GLU A 381 -9.11 -7.43 -4.70
CA GLU A 381 -8.90 -7.41 -3.25
C GLU A 381 -10.22 -7.54 -2.49
N ARG A 382 -11.23 -6.76 -2.87
CA ARG A 382 -12.54 -6.81 -2.26
C ARG A 382 -13.20 -8.18 -2.43
N THR A 383 -13.10 -8.76 -3.60
CA THR A 383 -13.67 -10.09 -3.90
C THR A 383 -13.05 -11.16 -3.01
N ILE A 384 -11.72 -11.14 -2.81
CA ILE A 384 -11.01 -12.06 -1.91
C ILE A 384 -11.38 -11.81 -0.43
N ASN A 385 -11.48 -10.53 -0.01
CA ASN A 385 -11.84 -10.16 1.36
C ASN A 385 -13.26 -10.58 1.73
N ASP A 386 -14.18 -10.59 0.74
CA ASP A 386 -15.55 -11.11 0.89
C ASP A 386 -15.61 -12.66 0.83
N GLY A 387 -14.46 -13.35 0.69
CA GLY A 387 -14.34 -14.81 0.74
C GLY A 387 -14.43 -15.53 -0.60
N HIS A 388 -14.46 -14.82 -1.73
CA HIS A 388 -14.62 -15.38 -3.06
C HIS A 388 -13.30 -15.50 -3.80
N ARG A 389 -12.87 -16.72 -4.11
CA ARG A 389 -11.60 -17.02 -4.77
C ARG A 389 -11.74 -17.44 -6.23
N GLN A 390 -12.88 -18.01 -6.59
CA GLN A 390 -13.15 -18.54 -7.93
C GLN A 390 -14.14 -17.63 -8.67
N VAL A 391 -13.63 -16.86 -9.62
CA VAL A 391 -14.36 -15.77 -10.27
C VAL A 391 -14.57 -16.05 -11.75
N VAL A 392 -15.71 -15.70 -12.31
CA VAL A 392 -15.90 -15.58 -13.74
C VAL A 392 -15.93 -14.11 -14.15
N ALA A 393 -15.37 -13.78 -15.30
CA ALA A 393 -15.30 -12.41 -15.79
C ALA A 393 -16.23 -12.19 -16.98
N LEU A 394 -16.89 -11.03 -17.03
CA LEU A 394 -17.63 -10.53 -18.19
C LEU A 394 -17.06 -9.15 -18.56
N VAL A 395 -16.38 -9.07 -19.69
CA VAL A 395 -15.66 -7.87 -20.12
C VAL A 395 -15.95 -7.51 -21.57
N PRO A 396 -15.87 -6.22 -21.97
CA PRO A 396 -16.00 -5.83 -23.35
C PRO A 396 -14.82 -6.32 -24.18
N ASP A 397 -15.08 -6.78 -25.39
CA ASP A 397 -14.07 -7.21 -26.36
C ASP A 397 -13.40 -5.99 -26.99
N THR A 398 -12.55 -5.36 -26.22
CA THR A 398 -11.80 -4.14 -26.57
C THR A 398 -10.43 -4.13 -25.89
N GLY A 399 -9.48 -3.37 -26.42
CA GLY A 399 -8.18 -3.19 -25.77
C GLY A 399 -8.27 -2.62 -24.35
N TRP A 400 -9.29 -1.81 -24.04
CA TRP A 400 -9.58 -1.34 -22.69
C TRP A 400 -10.01 -2.51 -21.79
N GLY A 401 -10.97 -3.33 -22.27
CA GLY A 401 -11.44 -4.49 -21.52
C GLY A 401 -10.33 -5.47 -21.19
N GLU A 402 -9.40 -5.69 -22.12
CA GLU A 402 -8.26 -6.59 -21.92
C GLU A 402 -7.30 -6.08 -20.84
N ARG A 403 -6.91 -4.80 -20.88
CA ARG A 403 -6.00 -4.23 -19.87
C ARG A 403 -6.58 -4.29 -18.46
N VAL A 404 -7.87 -3.95 -18.30
CA VAL A 404 -8.54 -3.95 -17.00
C VAL A 404 -8.71 -5.38 -16.48
N LEU A 405 -9.04 -6.34 -17.36
CA LEU A 405 -9.10 -7.77 -17.02
C LEU A 405 -7.74 -8.30 -16.57
N THR A 406 -6.68 -7.97 -17.28
CA THR A 406 -5.31 -8.39 -16.91
C THR A 406 -4.96 -7.89 -15.51
N ALA A 407 -5.19 -6.62 -15.20
CA ALA A 407 -4.92 -6.07 -13.87
C ALA A 407 -5.74 -6.76 -12.77
N PHE A 408 -7.02 -7.09 -13.06
CA PHE A 408 -7.87 -7.87 -12.15
C PHE A 408 -7.30 -9.27 -11.92
N GLN A 409 -6.93 -9.99 -12.99
CA GLN A 409 -6.43 -11.36 -12.94
C GLN A 409 -5.10 -11.46 -12.19
N GLU A 410 -4.17 -10.56 -12.47
CA GLU A 410 -2.87 -10.51 -11.79
C GLU A 410 -3.04 -10.30 -10.29
N GLN A 411 -3.86 -9.33 -9.88
CA GLN A 411 -4.12 -9.06 -8.47
C GLN A 411 -4.86 -10.21 -7.80
N LEU A 412 -5.90 -10.76 -8.44
CA LEU A 412 -6.65 -11.89 -7.90
C LEU A 412 -5.75 -13.11 -7.67
N SER A 413 -4.88 -13.41 -8.66
CA SER A 413 -3.93 -14.54 -8.58
C SER A 413 -2.87 -14.33 -7.50
N SER A 414 -2.37 -13.11 -7.32
CA SER A 414 -1.40 -12.78 -6.26
C SER A 414 -1.97 -13.01 -4.85
N LEU A 415 -3.31 -12.90 -4.71
CA LEU A 415 -4.05 -13.13 -3.47
C LEU A 415 -4.60 -14.56 -3.33
N GLY A 416 -4.21 -15.46 -4.26
CA GLY A 416 -4.61 -16.88 -4.24
C GLY A 416 -6.02 -17.15 -4.75
N GLY A 417 -6.56 -16.28 -5.59
CA GLY A 417 -7.79 -16.50 -6.35
C GLY A 417 -7.51 -16.83 -7.82
N GLU A 418 -8.55 -17.15 -8.59
CA GLU A 418 -8.46 -17.55 -10.00
C GLU A 418 -9.66 -17.04 -10.80
N VAL A 419 -9.40 -16.55 -12.03
CA VAL A 419 -10.46 -16.32 -13.02
C VAL A 419 -10.67 -17.60 -13.82
N LEU A 420 -11.80 -18.25 -13.56
CA LEU A 420 -12.15 -19.57 -14.12
C LEU A 420 -12.47 -19.52 -15.62
N GLU A 421 -13.15 -18.47 -16.07
CA GLU A 421 -13.58 -18.29 -17.45
C GLU A 421 -13.91 -16.82 -17.72
N THR A 422 -13.72 -16.38 -18.96
CA THR A 422 -13.99 -15.01 -19.40
C THR A 422 -15.00 -15.00 -20.56
N GLY A 423 -16.14 -14.37 -20.34
CA GLY A 423 -17.09 -14.02 -21.40
C GLY A 423 -16.77 -12.64 -21.97
N ARG A 424 -16.41 -12.59 -23.27
CA ARG A 424 -16.14 -11.33 -23.98
C ARG A 424 -17.37 -10.88 -24.74
N TYR A 425 -17.81 -9.65 -24.55
CA TYR A 425 -18.99 -9.11 -25.19
C TYR A 425 -18.68 -7.90 -26.08
N THR A 426 -19.43 -7.76 -27.17
CA THR A 426 -19.35 -6.59 -28.05
C THR A 426 -20.12 -5.42 -27.41
N PRO A 427 -19.50 -4.24 -27.19
CA PRO A 427 -20.12 -3.11 -26.46
C PRO A 427 -21.45 -2.62 -27.05
N ASP A 428 -21.63 -2.67 -28.37
CA ASP A 428 -22.83 -2.20 -29.06
C ASP A 428 -23.93 -3.26 -29.19
N SER A 429 -23.67 -4.49 -28.74
CA SER A 429 -24.67 -5.56 -28.72
C SER A 429 -25.69 -5.34 -27.60
N ALA A 430 -26.95 -5.76 -27.86
CA ALA A 430 -27.98 -5.90 -26.85
C ALA A 430 -28.17 -7.37 -26.39
N ASP A 431 -27.59 -8.33 -27.11
CA ASP A 431 -27.63 -9.75 -26.79
C ASP A 431 -26.31 -10.22 -26.21
N PHE A 432 -26.28 -10.49 -24.91
CA PHE A 432 -25.13 -10.97 -24.16
C PHE A 432 -25.20 -12.46 -23.84
N LYS A 433 -26.10 -13.19 -24.48
CA LYS A 433 -26.35 -14.62 -24.25
C LYS A 433 -25.10 -15.46 -24.39
N ILE A 434 -24.33 -15.30 -25.49
CA ILE A 434 -23.14 -16.11 -25.76
C ILE A 434 -22.07 -15.83 -24.70
N PRO A 435 -21.63 -14.59 -24.44
CA PRO A 435 -20.66 -14.28 -23.39
C PRO A 435 -21.04 -14.84 -22.01
N ILE A 436 -22.31 -14.70 -21.61
CA ILE A 436 -22.78 -15.22 -20.33
C ILE A 436 -22.77 -16.75 -20.31
N GLN A 437 -23.19 -17.42 -21.38
CA GLN A 437 -23.21 -18.88 -21.46
C GLN A 437 -21.78 -19.44 -21.44
N THR A 438 -20.82 -18.78 -22.07
CA THR A 438 -19.40 -19.14 -22.01
C THR A 438 -18.87 -19.00 -20.60
N ALA A 439 -19.00 -17.82 -19.97
CA ALA A 439 -18.52 -17.58 -18.61
C ALA A 439 -19.08 -18.59 -17.59
N LEU A 440 -20.37 -18.94 -17.73
CA LEU A 440 -21.07 -19.89 -16.85
C LEU A 440 -20.99 -21.36 -17.30
N ASN A 441 -20.25 -21.67 -18.38
CA ASN A 441 -20.08 -23.02 -18.94
C ASN A 441 -21.40 -23.71 -19.34
N LEU A 442 -22.45 -22.93 -19.66
CA LEU A 442 -23.73 -23.42 -20.09
C LEU A 442 -23.74 -23.98 -21.52
N ASP A 443 -22.88 -23.45 -22.37
CA ASP A 443 -22.62 -23.92 -23.73
C ASP A 443 -22.00 -25.34 -23.71
N ALA A 444 -21.01 -25.58 -22.86
CA ALA A 444 -20.44 -26.91 -22.68
C ALA A 444 -21.44 -27.90 -22.07
N SER A 445 -22.30 -27.46 -21.14
CA SER A 445 -23.42 -28.26 -20.64
C SER A 445 -24.37 -28.70 -21.75
N LYS A 446 -24.76 -27.77 -22.63
CA LYS A 446 -25.61 -28.06 -23.79
C LYS A 446 -24.94 -28.97 -24.82
N ASN A 447 -23.63 -28.79 -25.03
CA ASN A 447 -22.88 -29.66 -25.95
C ASN A 447 -22.74 -31.08 -25.38
N ARG A 448 -22.49 -31.25 -24.09
CA ARG A 448 -22.52 -32.57 -23.42
C ARG A 448 -23.87 -33.26 -23.57
N HIS A 449 -24.96 -32.55 -23.35
CA HIS A 449 -26.30 -33.08 -23.54
C HIS A 449 -26.51 -33.60 -24.98
N ARG A 450 -26.20 -32.79 -26.01
CA ARG A 450 -26.30 -33.19 -27.41
C ARG A 450 -25.46 -34.42 -27.75
N SER A 451 -24.21 -34.47 -27.21
CA SER A 451 -23.32 -35.62 -27.43
C SER A 451 -23.89 -36.88 -26.79
N LEU A 452 -24.52 -36.80 -25.61
CA LEU A 452 -25.17 -37.93 -24.96
C LEU A 452 -26.39 -38.39 -25.71
N GLU A 453 -27.26 -37.50 -26.22
CA GLU A 453 -28.41 -37.84 -27.06
C GLU A 453 -27.97 -38.57 -28.32
N HIS A 454 -26.90 -38.07 -28.96
CA HIS A 454 -26.37 -38.71 -30.16
C HIS A 454 -25.80 -40.11 -29.85
N LEU A 455 -25.10 -40.26 -28.74
CA LEU A 455 -24.49 -41.55 -28.33
C LEU A 455 -25.55 -42.59 -27.97
N LEU A 456 -26.63 -42.16 -27.28
CA LEU A 456 -27.69 -43.05 -26.79
C LEU A 456 -28.81 -43.27 -27.82
N GLY A 457 -28.86 -42.47 -28.87
CA GLY A 457 -29.95 -42.50 -29.89
C GLY A 457 -31.33 -42.17 -29.35
N GLN A 458 -31.43 -41.50 -28.21
CA GLN A 458 -32.64 -41.15 -27.51
C GLN A 458 -32.64 -39.68 -27.13
N LYS A 459 -33.82 -39.03 -27.10
CA LYS A 459 -34.00 -37.71 -26.50
C LYS A 459 -33.94 -37.84 -25.01
N LEU A 460 -33.12 -36.96 -24.39
CA LEU A 460 -32.96 -36.87 -22.96
C LEU A 460 -33.62 -35.61 -22.41
N GLU A 461 -34.17 -35.69 -21.23
CA GLU A 461 -34.56 -34.49 -20.50
C GLU A 461 -33.32 -33.71 -20.14
N TYR A 462 -33.35 -32.38 -20.31
CA TYR A 462 -32.22 -31.50 -20.11
C TYR A 462 -32.60 -30.27 -19.34
N GLU A 463 -31.95 -30.08 -18.24
CA GLU A 463 -31.94 -28.85 -17.47
C GLU A 463 -30.56 -28.21 -17.57
N PRO A 464 -30.45 -26.98 -18.09
CA PRO A 464 -29.16 -26.27 -18.14
C PRO A 464 -28.59 -26.08 -16.73
N ARG A 465 -27.36 -26.57 -16.52
CA ARG A 465 -26.67 -26.35 -15.26
C ARG A 465 -25.44 -25.51 -15.50
N ARG A 466 -25.36 -24.37 -14.80
CA ARG A 466 -24.16 -23.56 -14.75
C ARG A 466 -23.05 -24.28 -13.99
N ARG A 467 -21.81 -23.86 -14.18
CA ARG A 467 -20.71 -24.25 -13.31
C ARG A 467 -21.00 -23.89 -11.85
N GLN A 468 -20.68 -24.77 -10.93
CA GLN A 468 -20.99 -24.59 -9.50
C GLN A 468 -19.80 -24.06 -8.70
N ASP A 469 -18.63 -24.01 -9.32
CA ASP A 469 -17.36 -23.53 -8.74
C ASP A 469 -17.20 -22.02 -8.84
N ALA A 470 -18.04 -21.30 -9.62
CA ALA A 470 -18.00 -19.83 -9.67
C ALA A 470 -18.65 -19.22 -8.42
N GLU A 471 -17.87 -18.50 -7.65
CA GLU A 471 -18.24 -17.86 -6.37
C GLU A 471 -18.63 -16.38 -6.56
N ALA A 472 -18.05 -15.72 -7.56
CA ALA A 472 -18.32 -14.32 -7.90
C ALA A 472 -18.24 -14.05 -9.40
N VAL A 473 -18.82 -12.93 -9.83
CA VAL A 473 -18.71 -12.39 -11.19
C VAL A 473 -18.01 -11.04 -11.15
N PHE A 474 -16.90 -10.92 -11.88
CA PHE A 474 -16.34 -9.62 -12.23
C PHE A 474 -16.99 -9.08 -13.49
N LEU A 475 -17.72 -7.98 -13.38
CA LEU A 475 -18.43 -7.35 -14.49
C LEU A 475 -17.77 -6.01 -14.84
N LEU A 476 -17.08 -5.93 -15.96
CA LEU A 476 -16.57 -4.67 -16.49
C LEU A 476 -17.53 -4.12 -17.53
N ALA A 477 -18.26 -3.06 -17.21
CA ALA A 477 -19.29 -2.51 -18.09
C ALA A 477 -19.53 -1.02 -17.84
N PHE A 478 -20.02 -0.32 -18.88
CA PHE A 478 -20.62 1.00 -18.71
C PHE A 478 -22.10 0.87 -18.30
N PRO A 479 -22.76 1.95 -17.82
CA PRO A 479 -24.11 1.89 -17.27
C PRO A 479 -25.14 1.24 -18.21
N LYS A 480 -25.07 1.53 -19.51
CA LYS A 480 -25.96 0.97 -20.52
C LYS A 480 -25.86 -0.56 -20.60
N GLN A 481 -24.66 -1.10 -20.61
CA GLN A 481 -24.41 -2.54 -20.68
C GLN A 481 -24.70 -3.22 -19.34
N ALA A 482 -24.33 -2.61 -18.22
CA ALA A 482 -24.54 -3.15 -16.88
C ALA A 482 -26.04 -3.40 -16.59
N ARG A 483 -26.91 -2.43 -16.95
CA ARG A 483 -28.38 -2.56 -16.86
C ARG A 483 -28.93 -3.71 -17.65
N GLN A 484 -28.25 -4.14 -18.70
CA GLN A 484 -28.69 -5.26 -19.55
C GLN A 484 -28.07 -6.59 -19.12
N LEU A 485 -26.77 -6.57 -18.71
CA LEU A 485 -26.03 -7.77 -18.31
C LEU A 485 -26.53 -8.33 -16.98
N LYS A 486 -26.73 -7.46 -15.97
CA LYS A 486 -27.14 -7.92 -14.64
C LYS A 486 -28.44 -8.71 -14.61
N PRO A 487 -29.56 -8.30 -15.27
CA PRO A 487 -30.76 -9.12 -15.38
C PRO A 487 -30.54 -10.41 -16.18
N GLN A 488 -29.72 -10.38 -17.24
CA GLN A 488 -29.43 -11.58 -18.04
C GLN A 488 -28.63 -12.62 -17.26
N LEU A 489 -27.72 -12.22 -16.36
CA LEU A 489 -27.07 -13.14 -15.42
C LEU A 489 -28.08 -13.90 -14.57
N ARG A 490 -29.10 -13.19 -14.04
CA ARG A 490 -30.20 -13.79 -13.28
C ARG A 490 -31.02 -14.77 -14.15
N PHE A 491 -31.28 -14.40 -15.40
CA PHE A 491 -31.97 -15.29 -16.35
C PHE A 491 -31.17 -16.56 -16.65
N HIS A 492 -29.86 -16.48 -16.65
CA HIS A 492 -28.95 -17.61 -16.87
C HIS A 492 -28.53 -18.32 -15.57
N HIS A 493 -29.37 -18.32 -14.55
CA HIS A 493 -29.21 -19.04 -13.29
C HIS A 493 -27.97 -18.61 -12.45
N ALA A 494 -27.54 -17.34 -12.58
CA ALA A 494 -26.45 -16.75 -11.79
C ALA A 494 -26.94 -15.56 -10.96
N GLY A 495 -28.22 -15.57 -10.54
CA GLY A 495 -28.79 -14.51 -9.72
C GLY A 495 -28.35 -14.54 -8.25
N ASP A 496 -27.85 -15.68 -7.79
CA ASP A 496 -27.35 -15.97 -6.46
C ASP A 496 -25.86 -15.64 -6.30
N ILE A 497 -25.13 -15.40 -7.39
CA ILE A 497 -23.69 -15.08 -7.35
C ILE A 497 -23.52 -13.57 -7.22
N PRO A 498 -22.70 -13.08 -6.27
CA PRO A 498 -22.39 -11.67 -6.16
C PRO A 498 -21.65 -11.14 -7.40
N VAL A 499 -21.97 -9.91 -7.79
CA VAL A 499 -21.41 -9.25 -8.96
C VAL A 499 -20.63 -8.03 -8.51
N TYR A 500 -19.36 -7.99 -8.82
CA TYR A 500 -18.42 -6.90 -8.51
C TYR A 500 -18.05 -6.14 -9.77
N SER A 501 -17.88 -4.83 -9.65
CA SER A 501 -17.54 -3.97 -10.77
C SER A 501 -16.69 -2.76 -10.36
N THR A 502 -16.12 -2.07 -11.35
CA THR A 502 -15.44 -0.77 -11.20
C THR A 502 -16.45 0.38 -11.23
N SER A 503 -16.00 1.60 -10.97
CA SER A 503 -16.80 2.84 -11.02
C SER A 503 -17.51 3.07 -12.36
N HIS A 504 -17.05 2.44 -13.42
CA HIS A 504 -17.55 2.61 -14.79
C HIS A 504 -19.00 2.18 -14.95
N VAL A 505 -19.54 1.33 -14.07
CA VAL A 505 -20.97 0.92 -14.12
C VAL A 505 -21.91 2.02 -13.70
N PHE A 506 -21.44 3.05 -13.00
CA PHE A 506 -22.28 4.09 -12.43
C PHE A 506 -22.13 5.43 -13.17
N SER A 507 -23.27 5.99 -13.57
CA SER A 507 -23.37 7.37 -14.02
C SER A 507 -23.96 8.21 -12.89
N ALA A 508 -23.18 9.09 -12.30
CA ALA A 508 -23.62 9.97 -11.23
C ALA A 508 -24.82 10.88 -11.59
N THR A 509 -25.29 10.84 -12.84
CA THR A 509 -26.43 11.60 -13.36
C THR A 509 -27.68 10.74 -13.60
N SER A 510 -27.61 9.42 -13.38
CA SER A 510 -28.75 8.53 -13.56
C SER A 510 -29.74 8.64 -12.41
N THR A 511 -30.97 8.19 -12.67
CA THR A 511 -32.04 8.17 -11.68
C THR A 511 -32.27 6.73 -11.17
N ALA A 512 -32.71 6.59 -9.93
CA ALA A 512 -32.95 5.30 -9.31
C ALA A 512 -33.93 4.40 -10.13
N SER A 513 -34.88 4.99 -10.85
CA SER A 513 -35.80 4.23 -11.69
C SER A 513 -35.12 3.54 -12.88
N ILE A 514 -34.04 4.13 -13.40
CA ILE A 514 -33.28 3.61 -14.54
C ILE A 514 -32.27 2.54 -14.08
N ASP A 515 -31.72 2.69 -12.89
CA ASP A 515 -30.63 1.83 -12.36
C ASP A 515 -31.13 0.63 -11.55
N ARG A 516 -32.46 0.47 -11.40
CA ARG A 516 -33.05 -0.66 -10.65
C ARG A 516 -32.66 -2.04 -11.19
N ASP A 517 -32.36 -2.15 -12.48
CA ASP A 517 -31.89 -3.39 -13.09
C ASP A 517 -30.47 -3.81 -12.59
N MET A 518 -29.73 -2.92 -11.93
CA MET A 518 -28.44 -3.18 -11.37
C MET A 518 -28.47 -3.56 -9.88
N ASP A 519 -29.65 -3.68 -9.27
CA ASP A 519 -29.77 -4.01 -7.84
C ASP A 519 -28.96 -5.24 -7.44
N GLY A 520 -28.24 -5.14 -6.33
CA GLY A 520 -27.33 -6.15 -5.82
C GLY A 520 -25.93 -6.13 -6.43
N LEU A 521 -25.62 -5.26 -7.41
CA LEU A 521 -24.29 -5.10 -7.96
C LEU A 521 -23.45 -4.26 -6.99
N ILE A 522 -22.25 -4.75 -6.66
CA ILE A 522 -21.26 -4.10 -5.79
C ILE A 522 -20.20 -3.43 -6.66
N PHE A 523 -19.86 -2.19 -6.35
CA PHE A 523 -18.85 -1.46 -7.12
C PHE A 523 -18.07 -0.47 -6.25
N CYS A 524 -16.89 -0.08 -6.71
CA CYS A 524 -16.10 0.99 -6.09
C CYS A 524 -16.29 2.30 -6.85
N ASP A 525 -16.25 3.41 -6.13
CA ASP A 525 -16.21 4.75 -6.74
C ASP A 525 -15.55 5.75 -5.78
N ILE A 526 -15.31 6.97 -6.26
CA ILE A 526 -14.69 8.05 -5.51
C ILE A 526 -15.65 8.62 -4.44
N PRO A 527 -15.12 9.09 -3.29
CA PRO A 527 -15.93 9.74 -2.25
C PRO A 527 -16.74 10.92 -2.78
N TRP A 528 -16.18 11.72 -3.69
CA TRP A 528 -16.88 12.83 -4.32
C TRP A 528 -18.23 12.43 -4.95
N VAL A 529 -18.36 11.21 -5.45
CA VAL A 529 -19.59 10.72 -6.10
C VAL A 529 -20.51 10.01 -5.11
N LEU A 530 -19.96 9.22 -4.18
CA LEU A 530 -20.72 8.35 -3.27
C LEU A 530 -21.14 9.01 -1.96
N ASP A 531 -20.49 10.10 -1.55
CA ASP A 531 -20.84 10.80 -0.31
C ASP A 531 -22.08 11.67 -0.53
N HIS A 532 -23.22 11.25 0.00
CA HIS A 532 -24.49 11.94 -0.18
C HIS A 532 -24.84 12.93 0.96
N GLU A 533 -24.22 12.78 2.12
CA GLU A 533 -24.59 13.53 3.34
C GLU A 533 -23.40 14.21 4.05
N GLY A 534 -22.14 13.93 3.63
CA GLY A 534 -20.93 14.42 4.25
C GLY A 534 -20.31 15.63 3.53
N GLN A 535 -19.05 15.86 3.80
CA GLN A 535 -18.30 17.04 3.31
C GLN A 535 -18.33 17.19 1.79
N TRP A 536 -18.31 16.09 1.04
CA TRP A 536 -18.32 16.14 -0.42
C TRP A 536 -19.69 16.47 -1.00
N ALA A 537 -20.77 16.13 -0.29
CA ALA A 537 -22.12 16.54 -0.66
C ALA A 537 -22.26 18.08 -0.59
N ASP A 538 -21.78 18.68 0.50
CA ASP A 538 -21.76 20.14 0.67
C ASP A 538 -20.92 20.83 -0.40
N GLN A 539 -19.76 20.27 -0.72
CA GLN A 539 -18.87 20.82 -1.76
C GLN A 539 -19.51 20.74 -3.16
N ARG A 540 -20.16 19.61 -3.48
CA ARG A 540 -20.91 19.49 -4.75
C ARG A 540 -22.06 20.50 -4.85
N GLU A 541 -22.76 20.76 -3.73
CA GLU A 541 -23.84 21.72 -3.72
C GLU A 541 -23.34 23.16 -3.93
N LYS A 542 -22.21 23.53 -3.28
CA LYS A 542 -21.55 24.83 -3.52
C LYS A 542 -21.14 24.97 -4.98
N MET A 543 -20.53 23.92 -5.56
CA MET A 543 -20.13 23.89 -6.97
C MET A 543 -21.35 24.01 -7.90
N ARG A 544 -22.42 23.27 -7.64
CA ARG A 544 -23.65 23.30 -8.42
C ARG A 544 -24.31 24.67 -8.40
N SER A 545 -24.30 25.32 -7.23
CA SER A 545 -24.82 26.68 -7.05
C SER A 545 -23.98 27.70 -7.80
N ALA A 546 -22.62 27.56 -7.78
CA ALA A 546 -21.70 28.48 -8.48
C ALA A 546 -21.72 28.28 -10.01
N TRP A 547 -21.85 27.05 -10.49
CA TRP A 547 -21.79 26.68 -11.90
C TRP A 547 -22.93 25.72 -12.29
N PRO A 548 -24.17 26.21 -12.41
CA PRO A 548 -25.33 25.37 -12.72
C PRO A 548 -25.17 24.60 -14.04
N GLY A 549 -25.37 23.29 -14.01
CA GLY A 549 -25.33 22.43 -15.20
C GLY A 549 -23.93 22.09 -15.72
N ARG A 550 -22.86 22.66 -15.14
CA ARG A 550 -21.48 22.40 -15.55
C ARG A 550 -20.93 21.15 -14.86
N ASN A 551 -20.08 20.42 -15.59
CA ASN A 551 -19.35 19.24 -15.09
C ASN A 551 -20.22 18.07 -14.55
N GLN A 552 -21.52 18.03 -14.82
CA GLN A 552 -22.40 16.94 -14.34
C GLN A 552 -21.93 15.56 -14.82
N HIS A 553 -21.43 15.46 -16.06
CA HIS A 553 -20.93 14.22 -16.65
C HIS A 553 -19.44 13.94 -16.37
N HIS A 554 -18.70 14.93 -15.83
CA HIS A 554 -17.25 14.85 -15.63
C HIS A 554 -16.87 14.99 -14.15
N GLN A 555 -17.74 14.56 -13.22
CA GLN A 555 -17.55 14.73 -11.79
C GLN A 555 -16.22 14.11 -11.29
N ARG A 556 -15.82 12.96 -11.83
CA ARG A 556 -14.56 12.30 -11.46
C ARG A 556 -13.35 13.11 -11.93
N LEU A 557 -13.41 13.72 -13.12
CA LEU A 557 -12.34 14.60 -13.61
C LEU A 557 -12.28 15.93 -12.86
N PHE A 558 -13.42 16.44 -12.42
CA PHE A 558 -13.47 17.61 -11.54
C PHE A 558 -12.79 17.29 -10.21
N ALA A 559 -13.14 16.16 -9.57
CA ALA A 559 -12.51 15.70 -8.34
C ALA A 559 -11.00 15.45 -8.50
N LEU A 560 -10.56 14.92 -9.65
CA LEU A 560 -9.14 14.78 -9.96
C LEU A 560 -8.42 16.14 -9.94
N GLY A 561 -8.99 17.15 -10.60
CA GLY A 561 -8.40 18.49 -10.61
C GLY A 561 -8.38 19.13 -9.22
N PHE A 562 -9.42 18.91 -8.44
CA PHE A 562 -9.55 19.40 -7.07
C PHE A 562 -8.43 18.83 -6.17
N ASP A 563 -8.29 17.50 -6.17
CA ASP A 563 -7.24 16.83 -5.38
C ASP A 563 -5.84 17.13 -5.90
N ALA A 564 -5.67 17.24 -7.21
CA ALA A 564 -4.38 17.52 -7.82
C ALA A 564 -3.79 18.85 -7.34
N TYR A 565 -4.63 19.86 -7.12
CA TYR A 565 -4.18 21.13 -6.52
C TYR A 565 -3.89 20.96 -5.02
N GLN A 566 -4.78 20.32 -4.29
CA GLN A 566 -4.66 20.19 -2.83
C GLN A 566 -3.51 19.30 -2.39
N VAL A 567 -3.12 18.31 -3.20
CA VAL A 567 -2.06 17.35 -2.85
C VAL A 567 -0.66 17.92 -3.04
N ILE A 568 -0.47 18.98 -3.85
CA ILE A 568 0.85 19.56 -4.15
C ILE A 568 1.71 19.80 -2.90
N PRO A 569 1.21 20.47 -1.85
CA PRO A 569 2.01 20.71 -0.65
C PRO A 569 2.33 19.44 0.16
N TRP A 570 1.70 18.33 -0.19
CA TRP A 570 1.78 17.06 0.55
C TRP A 570 2.62 15.99 -0.15
N LEU A 571 2.99 16.19 -1.42
CA LEU A 571 3.70 15.18 -2.22
C LEU A 571 4.97 14.67 -1.54
N ASP A 572 5.75 15.59 -0.99
CA ASP A 572 6.97 15.24 -0.28
C ASP A 572 6.66 14.50 1.04
N THR A 573 5.62 14.92 1.75
CA THR A 573 5.16 14.27 2.98
C THR A 573 4.62 12.87 2.71
N LEU A 574 3.90 12.68 1.60
CA LEU A 574 3.40 11.37 1.17
C LEU A 574 4.52 10.41 0.75
N SER A 575 5.70 10.94 0.39
CA SER A 575 6.89 10.12 0.10
C SER A 575 7.51 9.51 1.36
N MET A 576 7.11 9.97 2.56
CA MET A 576 7.66 9.47 3.81
C MET A 576 6.99 8.17 4.23
N PRO A 577 7.75 7.13 4.60
CA PRO A 577 7.18 5.93 5.19
C PRO A 577 6.30 6.27 6.41
N GLY A 578 5.05 5.81 6.39
CA GLY A 578 4.11 6.00 7.51
C GLY A 578 3.35 7.32 7.59
N PHE A 579 3.67 8.34 6.77
CA PHE A 579 2.84 9.55 6.59
C PHE A 579 1.74 9.39 5.52
N ALA A 580 1.43 8.31 5.21
CA ALA A 580 1.05 7.59 4.03
C ALA A 580 -0.31 7.93 3.43
N SER A 581 -1.11 8.90 3.83
CA SER A 581 -2.37 9.11 3.13
C SER A 581 -2.91 10.53 3.20
N PHE A 582 -3.47 11.00 2.08
CA PHE A 582 -4.20 12.26 1.96
C PHE A 582 -5.69 11.95 1.69
N PRO A 583 -6.63 12.42 2.51
CA PRO A 583 -8.07 12.20 2.30
C PRO A 583 -8.56 13.14 1.20
N GLY A 584 -8.63 12.63 -0.02
CA GLY A 584 -9.04 13.38 -1.21
C GLY A 584 -10.50 13.13 -1.60
N ALA A 585 -10.98 13.95 -2.52
CA ALA A 585 -12.26 13.81 -3.20
C ALA A 585 -12.30 12.56 -4.10
N THR A 586 -11.13 12.14 -4.61
CA THR A 586 -10.97 10.96 -5.47
C THR A 586 -10.69 9.67 -4.69
N GLY A 587 -10.57 9.73 -3.38
CA GLY A 587 -10.24 8.61 -2.51
C GLY A 587 -9.16 8.98 -1.49
N VAL A 588 -8.76 8.02 -0.69
CA VAL A 588 -7.60 8.19 0.18
C VAL A 588 -6.34 7.99 -0.67
N LEU A 589 -5.55 9.05 -0.84
CA LEU A 589 -4.36 9.05 -1.69
C LEU A 589 -3.14 8.59 -0.92
N THR A 590 -2.36 7.71 -1.53
CA THR A 590 -1.04 7.26 -1.07
C THR A 590 -0.03 7.42 -2.20
N LEU A 591 1.24 7.60 -1.88
CA LEU A 591 2.31 7.73 -2.86
C LEU A 591 3.29 6.56 -2.73
N ASP A 592 3.59 5.90 -3.84
CA ASP A 592 4.57 4.82 -3.87
C ASP A 592 6.00 5.33 -4.15
N GLN A 593 6.96 4.40 -4.12
CA GLN A 593 8.37 4.69 -4.38
C GLN A 593 8.65 5.16 -5.82
N ARG A 594 7.72 4.89 -6.76
CA ARG A 594 7.78 5.34 -8.15
C ARG A 594 7.11 6.70 -8.36
N LYS A 595 6.78 7.41 -7.27
CA LYS A 595 6.07 8.70 -7.27
C LYS A 595 4.70 8.63 -7.93
N GLN A 596 4.04 7.46 -7.85
CA GLN A 596 2.69 7.26 -8.34
C GLN A 596 1.69 7.40 -7.20
N LEU A 597 0.70 8.29 -7.36
CA LEU A 597 -0.42 8.42 -6.43
C LEU A 597 -1.45 7.34 -6.71
N HIS A 598 -1.70 6.52 -5.70
CA HIS A 598 -2.76 5.52 -5.67
C HIS A 598 -3.96 6.05 -4.88
N ARG A 599 -5.14 5.54 -5.20
CA ARG A 599 -6.40 5.95 -4.59
C ARG A 599 -7.07 4.74 -3.93
N ALA A 600 -7.36 4.80 -2.64
CA ALA A 600 -8.28 3.84 -2.02
C ALA A 600 -9.71 4.38 -2.16
N LEU A 601 -10.55 3.61 -2.85
CA LEU A 601 -11.92 3.98 -3.21
C LEU A 601 -12.92 3.55 -2.14
N GLU A 602 -14.12 4.12 -2.21
CA GLU A 602 -15.25 3.71 -1.40
C GLU A 602 -16.09 2.64 -2.12
N TRP A 603 -16.84 1.85 -1.35
CA TRP A 603 -17.64 0.78 -1.85
C TRP A 603 -19.13 1.09 -1.71
N ALA A 604 -19.90 0.74 -2.73
CA ALA A 604 -21.34 0.87 -2.74
C ALA A 604 -22.01 -0.36 -3.38
N GLN A 605 -23.26 -0.57 -3.01
CA GLN A 605 -24.13 -1.56 -3.64
C GLN A 605 -25.39 -0.87 -4.15
N PHE A 606 -25.85 -1.25 -5.33
CA PHE A 606 -27.15 -0.78 -5.81
C PHE A 606 -28.27 -1.44 -4.99
N ARG A 607 -29.11 -0.59 -4.38
CA ARG A 607 -30.34 -0.97 -3.68
C ARG A 607 -31.49 -0.05 -4.11
N ALA A 608 -32.59 -0.62 -4.55
CA ALA A 608 -33.72 0.12 -5.11
C ALA A 608 -33.33 1.12 -6.24
N GLY A 609 -32.27 0.79 -7.00
CA GLY A 609 -31.73 1.59 -8.10
C GLY A 609 -30.83 2.75 -7.68
N ALA A 610 -30.50 2.87 -6.40
CA ALA A 610 -29.55 3.88 -5.89
C ALA A 610 -28.31 3.22 -5.30
N PRO A 611 -27.12 3.84 -5.41
CA PRO A 611 -25.94 3.36 -4.70
C PRO A 611 -26.07 3.64 -3.20
N GLU A 612 -25.98 2.59 -2.39
CA GLU A 612 -25.84 2.67 -0.93
C GLU A 612 -24.41 2.33 -0.54
N LYS A 613 -23.79 3.20 0.26
CA LYS A 613 -22.40 3.03 0.70
C LYS A 613 -22.31 1.82 1.64
N LEU A 614 -21.37 0.92 1.35
CA LEU A 614 -21.06 -0.22 2.20
C LEU A 614 -20.05 0.20 3.28
N THR A 615 -20.43 0.01 4.54
CA THR A 615 -19.49 0.18 5.66
C THR A 615 -18.60 -1.05 5.79
N SER A 616 -17.38 -0.88 6.26
CA SER A 616 -16.35 -1.94 6.35
C SER A 616 -16.73 -3.15 7.24
N ARG A 617 -17.95 -3.22 7.77
CA ARG A 617 -18.46 -4.27 8.65
C ARG A 617 -19.56 -5.17 8.06
N GLU A 618 -20.09 -4.88 6.87
CA GLU A 618 -21.21 -5.67 6.30
C GLU A 618 -20.79 -6.90 5.48
N GLY A 619 -19.54 -7.36 5.61
CA GLY A 619 -19.04 -8.55 4.91
C GLY A 619 -19.30 -9.90 5.58
N HIS A 620 -19.89 -9.95 6.76
CA HIS A 620 -20.32 -11.19 7.41
C HIS A 620 -21.82 -11.15 7.66
N HIS A 621 -22.61 -11.64 6.71
CA HIS A 621 -23.92 -12.17 6.99
C HIS A 621 -23.71 -13.52 7.70
N GLU A 622 -23.69 -13.51 9.03
CA GLU A 622 -24.13 -14.68 9.77
C GLU A 622 -25.60 -14.88 9.45
N PRO A 623 -26.06 -16.08 9.03
CA PRO A 623 -27.48 -16.34 8.94
C PRO A 623 -28.05 -16.19 10.36
N GLU A 624 -29.03 -15.30 10.51
CA GLU A 624 -29.87 -15.26 11.71
C GLU A 624 -30.49 -16.66 11.88
N GLU A 625 -29.93 -17.44 12.80
CA GLU A 625 -30.64 -18.60 13.32
C GLU A 625 -31.82 -18.06 14.12
N ASP A 626 -33.00 -18.14 13.52
CA ASP A 626 -34.27 -18.04 14.22
C ASP A 626 -34.33 -19.10 15.32
N TRP A 627 -33.82 -18.76 16.50
CA TRP A 627 -33.99 -19.57 17.70
C TRP A 627 -35.33 -19.20 18.37
N GLU A 628 -36.42 -19.93 18.03
CA GLU A 628 -37.64 -19.93 18.81
C GLU A 628 -37.46 -20.84 20.02
N PRO A 629 -37.63 -20.32 21.25
CA PRO A 629 -37.67 -21.18 22.46
C PRO A 629 -39.02 -21.87 22.52
N ARG A 630 -38.96 -23.22 22.59
CA ARG A 630 -40.06 -24.04 23.06
C ARG A 630 -40.00 -24.25 24.56
#